data_eac1ef13dbb3886f354277da11a815d8
#
_entry.id   eac1ef13dbb3886f354277da11a815d8
#
_cell.length_a   1.000
_cell.length_b   1.000
_cell.length_c   1.000
_cell.angle_alpha   90.00
_cell.angle_beta   90.00
_cell.angle_gamma   90.00
#
_symmetry.space_group_name_H-M   'P 1'
#
loop_
_entity.id
_entity.type
_entity.pdbx_description
1 polymer ?
#
loop_
_entity_poly.entity_id
_entity_poly.type
_entity_poly.pdbx_seq_one_letter_code
_entity_poly.pdbx_strand_id
1 'polypeptide(L)'
;FQPIMRRFLLICAAVAALASGARASDPMATRYSIRQCEGSLTPYPENVAPEDHPDSLVAVFINHVGRHGARYPSSSSNCRMLRNALMRADSLGTISQTGRELLRLTDRVIRLTNGQWGALDSLGMAEQAGIATRMIRNYPELFGADATVEALSSYSPRAMMSMYCFTHRLDRLNNETTFRTVTGHCTSPLMRPFDTVQAYIDFRDNKVWEPTYDSYFEEECPTGAIMRALGSRFPFDNADHVRKLAYAEWAVVAGCSAMSVEVDPLVYFTVEELNAVWSCFNLRQYLRYSASTVSTVPADIASQLVMNLVQTTDAFIAGEHSTTVRLRFGHAETLMPLLSLLRLRGCYYLTNYFDTVAQHWRDFDIVPMAANLQLVLFRSRNTGEYYVKALLNERAIPLLPNIDEVYVPWRVAKDYMMRCVPLEMQ
;
A
#
# COMPACT_ATOMS: atom_id res chain seq x y z
N PHE A 1 19.18 -48.23 45.00
CA PHE A 1 18.29 -48.07 43.82
C PHE A 1 17.39 -46.81 43.91
N GLN A 2 17.14 -46.26 45.06
CA GLN A 2 16.29 -45.05 45.20
C GLN A 2 16.94 -43.69 44.87
N PRO A 3 18.24 -43.41 44.98
CA PRO A 3 18.77 -42.08 44.69
C PRO A 3 18.96 -41.77 43.20
N ILE A 4 19.06 -42.77 42.35
CA ILE A 4 19.27 -42.58 40.90
C ILE A 4 17.95 -42.20 40.18
N MET A 5 16.83 -42.76 40.60
CA MET A 5 15.51 -42.47 40.04
C MET A 5 15.01 -41.07 40.42
N ARG A 6 15.37 -40.52 41.57
CA ARG A 6 15.05 -39.14 41.96
C ARG A 6 15.83 -38.09 41.18
N ARG A 7 17.08 -38.39 40.79
CA ARG A 7 17.88 -37.50 39.92
C ARG A 7 17.37 -37.49 38.48
N PHE A 8 16.90 -38.64 37.99
CA PHE A 8 16.31 -38.71 36.65
C PHE A 8 14.95 -37.99 36.57
N LEU A 9 14.11 -38.06 37.57
CA LEU A 9 12.85 -37.34 37.65
C LEU A 9 13.03 -35.83 37.79
N LEU A 10 14.06 -35.38 38.49
CA LEU A 10 14.39 -33.95 38.60
C LEU A 10 15.00 -33.38 37.28
N ILE A 11 15.77 -34.18 36.53
CA ILE A 11 16.30 -33.77 35.23
C ILE A 11 15.17 -33.75 34.19
N CYS A 12 14.27 -34.71 34.18
CA CYS A 12 13.09 -34.70 33.30
C CYS A 12 12.12 -33.54 33.61
N ALA A 13 11.93 -33.20 34.90
CA ALA A 13 11.14 -32.05 35.29
C ALA A 13 11.80 -30.70 34.95
N ALA A 14 13.15 -30.61 35.04
CA ALA A 14 13.88 -29.42 34.62
C ALA A 14 13.92 -29.24 33.07
N VAL A 15 13.98 -30.34 32.32
CA VAL A 15 13.92 -30.30 30.84
C VAL A 15 12.49 -30.01 30.37
N ALA A 16 11.46 -30.50 31.06
CA ALA A 16 10.07 -30.14 30.77
C ALA A 16 9.74 -28.67 31.14
N ALA A 17 10.37 -28.14 32.20
CA ALA A 17 10.23 -26.74 32.61
C ALA A 17 11.01 -25.79 31.67
N LEU A 18 12.10 -26.25 31.04
CA LEU A 18 12.83 -25.49 30.01
C LEU A 18 12.17 -25.55 28.63
N ALA A 19 11.40 -26.60 28.33
CA ALA A 19 10.63 -26.71 27.11
C ALA A 19 9.30 -25.94 27.14
N SER A 20 8.79 -25.57 28.33
CA SER A 20 7.60 -24.72 28.49
C SER A 20 7.91 -23.23 28.67
N GLY A 21 9.18 -22.85 28.67
CA GLY A 21 9.64 -21.48 28.89
C GLY A 21 10.13 -20.72 27.64
N ALA A 22 10.18 -21.37 26.49
CA ALA A 22 10.48 -20.71 25.23
C ALA A 22 9.23 -20.63 24.35
N ARG A 23 8.13 -20.09 24.88
CA ARG A 23 7.23 -19.35 24.01
C ARG A 23 8.00 -18.11 23.60
N ALA A 24 8.37 -18.05 22.32
CA ALA A 24 8.88 -16.85 21.68
C ALA A 24 8.08 -15.65 22.19
N SER A 25 8.77 -14.57 22.52
CA SER A 25 8.17 -13.27 22.78
C SER A 25 6.98 -13.08 21.84
N ASP A 26 5.81 -12.80 22.43
CA ASP A 26 4.56 -12.54 21.74
C ASP A 26 4.84 -11.75 20.46
N PRO A 27 4.59 -12.28 19.25
CA PRO A 27 4.86 -11.57 17.97
C PRO A 27 4.12 -10.25 17.88
N MET A 28 3.10 -10.03 18.69
CA MET A 28 2.28 -8.81 18.79
C MET A 28 2.84 -7.75 19.75
N ALA A 29 4.12 -7.74 20.07
CA ALA A 29 4.72 -6.69 20.90
C ALA A 29 4.58 -5.27 20.30
N THR A 30 4.27 -5.14 19.00
CA THR A 30 4.04 -3.86 18.34
C THR A 30 2.56 -3.71 18.04
N ARG A 31 1.83 -3.01 18.91
CA ARG A 31 0.44 -2.62 18.64
C ARG A 31 0.41 -1.39 17.76
N TYR A 32 -0.27 -1.50 16.64
CA TYR A 32 -0.52 -0.38 15.75
C TYR A 32 -1.78 0.38 16.16
N SER A 33 -1.82 1.67 15.85
CA SER A 33 -2.98 2.51 16.12
C SER A 33 -4.18 2.05 15.28
N ILE A 34 -5.38 2.40 15.74
CA ILE A 34 -6.65 2.10 15.03
C ILE A 34 -6.57 2.52 13.56
N ARG A 35 -6.03 3.72 13.27
CA ARG A 35 -5.87 4.24 11.91
C ARG A 35 -4.87 3.42 11.08
N GLN A 36 -3.79 2.96 11.67
CA GLN A 36 -2.83 2.09 10.99
C GLN A 36 -3.44 0.72 10.65
N CYS A 37 -4.35 0.21 11.48
CA CYS A 37 -5.06 -1.02 11.21
C CYS A 37 -6.12 -0.92 10.07
N GLU A 38 -6.31 0.25 9.47
CA GLU A 38 -7.02 0.40 8.19
C GLU A 38 -6.17 -0.08 7.00
N GLY A 39 -4.87 -0.28 7.21
CA GLY A 39 -3.93 -0.73 6.20
C GLY A 39 -3.81 0.25 5.04
N SER A 40 -3.71 -0.25 3.83
CA SER A 40 -3.65 0.59 2.62
C SER A 40 -4.96 1.33 2.30
N LEU A 41 -6.01 1.18 3.11
CA LEU A 41 -7.24 1.98 3.02
C LEU A 41 -7.12 3.32 3.77
N THR A 42 -6.08 3.49 4.60
CA THR A 42 -5.81 4.73 5.33
C THR A 42 -5.72 5.91 4.36
N PRO A 43 -6.45 7.01 4.60
CA PRO A 43 -6.30 8.25 3.85
C PRO A 43 -4.89 8.82 3.90
N TYR A 44 -4.52 9.59 2.87
CA TYR A 44 -3.22 10.26 2.82
C TYR A 44 -3.06 11.27 3.97
N PRO A 45 -1.86 11.42 4.55
CA PRO A 45 -1.62 12.38 5.61
C PRO A 45 -1.89 13.82 5.15
N GLU A 46 -2.69 14.58 5.91
CA GLU A 46 -2.96 16.00 5.61
C GLU A 46 -1.76 16.90 5.90
N ASN A 47 -1.08 16.62 7.02
CA ASN A 47 0.05 17.41 7.51
C ASN A 47 1.38 16.77 7.08
N VAL A 48 1.84 17.12 5.88
CA VAL A 48 3.17 16.77 5.39
C VAL A 48 4.09 17.98 5.53
N ALA A 49 5.24 17.77 6.17
CA ALA A 49 6.25 18.82 6.34
C ALA A 49 6.73 19.32 4.97
N PRO A 50 7.05 20.61 4.83
CA PRO A 50 7.72 21.13 3.64
C PRO A 50 9.01 20.35 3.39
N GLU A 51 9.27 20.08 2.12
CA GLU A 51 10.55 19.50 1.70
C GLU A 51 11.59 20.64 1.57
N ASP A 52 12.79 20.40 2.08
CA ASP A 52 13.89 21.33 2.02
C ASP A 52 15.09 20.70 1.30
N HIS A 53 15.89 21.53 0.64
CA HIS A 53 17.10 21.12 -0.05
C HIS A 53 18.18 22.19 0.02
N PRO A 54 19.47 21.81 -0.07
CA PRO A 54 20.57 22.78 -0.02
C PRO A 54 20.51 23.80 -1.16
N ASP A 55 20.82 25.07 -0.88
CA ASP A 55 20.88 26.16 -1.88
C ASP A 55 21.84 25.86 -3.05
N SER A 56 22.83 24.99 -2.83
CA SER A 56 23.77 24.54 -3.86
C SER A 56 23.16 23.58 -4.89
N LEU A 57 21.94 23.09 -4.65
CA LEU A 57 21.20 22.20 -5.52
C LEU A 57 19.94 22.90 -6.06
N VAL A 58 19.66 22.71 -7.36
CA VAL A 58 18.44 23.21 -8.00
C VAL A 58 17.68 22.01 -8.54
N ALA A 59 16.40 21.90 -8.23
CA ALA A 59 15.55 20.89 -8.84
C ALA A 59 15.38 21.20 -10.33
N VAL A 60 15.57 20.20 -11.18
CA VAL A 60 15.52 20.39 -12.64
C VAL A 60 14.53 19.43 -13.31
N PHE A 61 14.19 18.32 -12.67
CA PHE A 61 13.25 17.34 -13.23
C PHE A 61 12.63 16.48 -12.11
N ILE A 62 11.36 16.10 -12.27
CA ILE A 62 10.66 15.15 -11.38
C ILE A 62 10.08 13.99 -12.18
N ASN A 63 10.39 12.78 -11.73
CA ASN A 63 9.64 11.57 -12.04
C ASN A 63 8.74 11.21 -10.84
N HIS A 64 7.43 11.24 -11.05
CA HIS A 64 6.43 10.88 -10.04
C HIS A 64 5.68 9.61 -10.47
N VAL A 65 5.47 8.69 -9.52
CA VAL A 65 4.58 7.53 -9.66
C VAL A 65 3.63 7.54 -8.48
N GLY A 66 2.34 7.71 -8.73
CA GLY A 66 1.31 7.83 -7.71
C GLY A 66 0.20 6.77 -7.80
N ARG A 67 -0.36 6.46 -6.66
CA ARG A 67 -1.61 5.74 -6.49
C ARG A 67 -2.78 6.71 -6.62
N HIS A 68 -3.95 6.23 -7.11
CA HIS A 68 -5.19 7.00 -7.02
C HIS A 68 -5.49 7.38 -5.56
N GLY A 69 -6.24 8.45 -5.34
CA GLY A 69 -6.68 8.92 -4.03
C GLY A 69 -7.72 8.02 -3.36
N ALA A 70 -8.19 8.45 -2.19
CA ALA A 70 -9.24 7.81 -1.42
C ALA A 70 -10.49 7.57 -2.28
N ARG A 71 -11.17 6.43 -2.04
CA ARG A 71 -12.20 5.93 -2.93
C ARG A 71 -13.23 5.07 -2.20
N TYR A 72 -14.38 4.90 -2.83
CA TYR A 72 -15.36 3.91 -2.45
C TYR A 72 -14.81 2.47 -2.59
N PRO A 73 -15.36 1.48 -1.85
CA PRO A 73 -14.98 0.08 -1.98
C PRO A 73 -14.97 -0.39 -3.43
N SER A 74 -13.97 -1.19 -3.81
CA SER A 74 -13.80 -1.64 -5.21
C SER A 74 -14.94 -2.52 -5.70
N SER A 75 -15.60 -3.25 -4.80
CA SER A 75 -16.73 -4.13 -5.11
C SER A 75 -17.69 -4.21 -3.94
N SER A 76 -18.91 -4.67 -4.23
CA SER A 76 -19.96 -4.86 -3.22
C SER A 76 -19.85 -6.17 -2.45
N SER A 77 -18.89 -7.07 -2.76
CA SER A 77 -18.86 -8.46 -2.28
C SER A 77 -18.82 -8.55 -0.75
N ASN A 78 -17.86 -7.90 -0.09
CA ASN A 78 -17.75 -7.91 1.37
C ASN A 78 -18.98 -7.29 2.04
N CYS A 79 -19.44 -6.15 1.54
CA CYS A 79 -20.64 -5.48 2.07
C CYS A 79 -21.88 -6.37 1.97
N ARG A 80 -22.10 -7.03 0.83
CA ARG A 80 -23.24 -7.91 0.64
C ARG A 80 -23.15 -9.17 1.48
N MET A 81 -21.98 -9.79 1.57
CA MET A 81 -21.75 -10.98 2.39
C MET A 81 -22.04 -10.69 3.85
N LEU A 82 -21.47 -9.62 4.39
CA LEU A 82 -21.69 -9.18 5.76
C LEU A 82 -23.17 -8.84 6.03
N ARG A 83 -23.77 -8.03 5.15
CA ARG A 83 -25.20 -7.66 5.25
C ARG A 83 -26.12 -8.89 5.29
N ASN A 84 -25.90 -9.86 4.43
CA ASN A 84 -26.71 -11.05 4.37
C ASN A 84 -26.63 -11.87 5.67
N ALA A 85 -25.43 -12.02 6.23
CA ALA A 85 -25.23 -12.70 7.51
C ALA A 85 -25.93 -11.94 8.67
N LEU A 86 -25.78 -10.61 8.74
CA LEU A 86 -26.43 -9.78 9.76
C LEU A 86 -27.96 -9.81 9.65
N MET A 87 -28.52 -9.72 8.44
CA MET A 87 -29.94 -9.85 8.22
C MET A 87 -30.48 -11.23 8.62
N ARG A 88 -29.74 -12.31 8.32
CA ARG A 88 -30.09 -13.67 8.76
C ARG A 88 -30.09 -13.76 10.27
N ALA A 89 -29.08 -13.18 10.94
CA ALA A 89 -29.01 -13.14 12.40
C ALA A 89 -30.20 -12.36 13.02
N ASP A 90 -30.60 -11.24 12.42
CA ASP A 90 -31.78 -10.46 12.85
C ASP A 90 -33.07 -11.28 12.70
N SER A 91 -33.26 -11.92 11.56
CA SER A 91 -34.44 -12.79 11.30
C SER A 91 -34.52 -13.96 12.27
N LEU A 92 -33.36 -14.51 12.71
CA LEU A 92 -33.28 -15.60 13.69
C LEU A 92 -33.37 -15.12 15.14
N GLY A 93 -33.39 -13.80 15.38
CA GLY A 93 -33.38 -13.21 16.71
C GLY A 93 -32.07 -13.46 17.47
N THR A 94 -30.96 -13.71 16.78
CA THR A 94 -29.64 -13.94 17.38
C THR A 94 -28.77 -12.72 17.41
N ILE A 95 -29.02 -11.73 16.53
CA ILE A 95 -28.21 -10.52 16.37
C ILE A 95 -28.09 -9.73 17.66
N SER A 96 -26.87 -9.31 18.00
CA SER A 96 -26.64 -8.44 19.14
C SER A 96 -26.97 -6.97 18.84
N GLN A 97 -26.90 -6.10 19.85
CA GLN A 97 -27.03 -4.65 19.66
C GLN A 97 -25.91 -4.13 18.74
N THR A 98 -24.66 -4.52 18.99
CA THR A 98 -23.52 -4.19 18.10
C THR A 98 -23.74 -4.70 16.67
N GLY A 99 -24.28 -5.91 16.50
CA GLY A 99 -24.64 -6.43 15.18
C GLY A 99 -25.69 -5.59 14.45
N ARG A 100 -26.68 -5.05 15.15
CA ARG A 100 -27.66 -4.11 14.55
C ARG A 100 -27.02 -2.80 14.14
N GLU A 101 -26.06 -2.29 14.92
CA GLU A 101 -25.28 -1.10 14.57
C GLU A 101 -24.41 -1.35 13.33
N LEU A 102 -23.75 -2.51 13.27
CA LEU A 102 -22.97 -2.94 12.12
C LEU A 102 -23.84 -3.11 10.85
N LEU A 103 -25.05 -3.63 10.98
CA LEU A 103 -26.03 -3.73 9.88
C LEU A 103 -26.40 -2.33 9.34
N ARG A 104 -26.69 -1.38 10.24
CA ARG A 104 -26.99 0.02 9.84
C ARG A 104 -25.80 0.67 9.15
N LEU A 105 -24.58 0.46 9.65
CA LEU A 105 -23.35 0.94 9.02
C LEU A 105 -23.17 0.32 7.63
N THR A 106 -23.31 -0.99 7.50
CA THR A 106 -23.17 -1.73 6.23
C THR A 106 -24.20 -1.24 5.20
N ASP A 107 -25.45 -1.04 5.62
CA ASP A 107 -26.52 -0.48 4.77
C ASP A 107 -26.21 0.96 4.35
N ARG A 108 -25.63 1.77 5.25
CA ARG A 108 -25.17 3.13 4.93
C ARG A 108 -24.07 3.10 3.87
N VAL A 109 -23.06 2.26 4.04
CA VAL A 109 -21.97 2.07 3.06
C VAL A 109 -22.52 1.64 1.70
N ILE A 110 -23.41 0.65 1.66
CA ILE A 110 -24.03 0.18 0.41
C ILE A 110 -24.79 1.31 -0.28
N ARG A 111 -25.58 2.11 0.46
CA ARG A 111 -26.32 3.25 -0.12
C ARG A 111 -25.40 4.31 -0.68
N LEU A 112 -24.34 4.69 0.06
CA LEU A 112 -23.38 5.68 -0.40
C LEU A 112 -22.60 5.24 -1.64
N THR A 113 -22.34 3.95 -1.76
CA THR A 113 -21.53 3.38 -2.86
C THR A 113 -22.36 2.94 -4.06
N ASN A 114 -23.68 3.03 -3.98
CA ASN A 114 -24.55 2.58 -5.07
C ASN A 114 -24.29 3.36 -6.36
N GLY A 115 -23.95 2.64 -7.43
CA GLY A 115 -23.61 3.25 -8.73
C GLY A 115 -22.17 3.78 -8.84
N GLN A 116 -21.37 3.77 -7.76
CA GLN A 116 -20.01 4.33 -7.76
C GLN A 116 -18.95 3.44 -7.07
N TRP A 117 -19.15 2.12 -7.13
CA TRP A 117 -18.16 1.16 -6.64
C TRP A 117 -16.80 1.37 -7.29
N GLY A 118 -15.77 1.59 -6.47
CA GLY A 118 -14.41 1.83 -6.91
C GLY A 118 -14.13 3.24 -7.48
N ALA A 119 -15.12 4.14 -7.50
CA ALA A 119 -14.92 5.52 -7.90
C ALA A 119 -14.11 6.31 -6.87
N LEU A 120 -13.41 7.34 -7.32
CA LEU A 120 -12.68 8.27 -6.46
C LEU A 120 -13.67 9.04 -5.59
N ASP A 121 -13.37 9.15 -4.29
CA ASP A 121 -14.12 9.99 -3.36
C ASP A 121 -13.66 11.46 -3.41
N SER A 122 -14.46 12.37 -2.89
CA SER A 122 -14.09 13.79 -2.75
C SER A 122 -12.82 13.98 -1.91
N LEU A 123 -12.62 13.16 -0.89
CA LEU A 123 -11.38 13.12 -0.12
C LEU A 123 -10.19 12.78 -1.03
N GLY A 124 -10.32 11.77 -1.90
CA GLY A 124 -9.26 11.40 -2.83
C GLY A 124 -8.94 12.49 -3.85
N MET A 125 -9.94 13.28 -4.26
CA MET A 125 -9.72 14.46 -5.09
C MET A 125 -8.91 15.54 -4.33
N ALA A 126 -9.24 15.78 -3.06
CA ALA A 126 -8.54 16.72 -2.20
C ALA A 126 -7.09 16.27 -1.90
N GLU A 127 -6.87 14.97 -1.65
CA GLU A 127 -5.53 14.38 -1.47
C GLU A 127 -4.62 14.68 -2.67
N GLN A 128 -5.09 14.42 -3.88
CA GLN A 128 -4.32 14.66 -5.11
C GLN A 128 -4.03 16.16 -5.33
N ALA A 129 -5.02 17.01 -5.10
CA ALA A 129 -4.83 18.46 -5.16
C ALA A 129 -3.87 18.97 -4.08
N GLY A 130 -3.88 18.38 -2.90
CA GLY A 130 -2.96 18.69 -1.81
C GLY A 130 -1.50 18.36 -2.17
N ILE A 131 -1.24 17.16 -2.69
CA ILE A 131 0.10 16.73 -3.15
C ILE A 131 0.60 17.66 -4.27
N ALA A 132 -0.25 17.98 -5.26
CA ALA A 132 0.09 18.92 -6.33
C ALA A 132 0.47 20.30 -5.79
N THR A 133 -0.26 20.81 -4.79
CA THR A 133 0.03 22.10 -4.14
C THR A 133 1.37 22.08 -3.43
N ARG A 134 1.71 20.99 -2.75
CA ARG A 134 3.01 20.86 -2.07
C ARG A 134 4.14 20.70 -3.07
N MET A 135 3.94 19.96 -4.17
CA MET A 135 4.94 19.79 -5.23
C MET A 135 5.36 21.14 -5.84
N ILE A 136 4.41 21.97 -6.27
CA ILE A 136 4.74 23.29 -6.85
C ILE A 136 5.32 24.25 -5.81
N ARG A 137 4.92 24.15 -4.54
CA ARG A 137 5.50 24.95 -3.46
C ARG A 137 6.96 24.57 -3.18
N ASN A 138 7.27 23.28 -3.21
CA ASN A 138 8.60 22.77 -2.88
C ASN A 138 9.59 22.94 -4.05
N TYR A 139 9.10 22.97 -5.29
CA TYR A 139 9.91 23.01 -6.53
C TYR A 139 9.32 23.99 -7.56
N PRO A 140 9.15 25.28 -7.21
CA PRO A 140 8.51 26.26 -8.08
C PRO A 140 9.23 26.45 -9.42
N GLU A 141 10.54 26.23 -9.46
CA GLU A 141 11.39 26.37 -10.65
C GLU A 141 11.08 25.34 -11.76
N LEU A 142 10.33 24.29 -11.46
CA LEU A 142 9.92 23.28 -12.43
C LEU A 142 8.64 23.65 -13.17
N PHE A 143 8.03 24.78 -12.84
CA PHE A 143 6.75 25.24 -13.39
C PHE A 143 6.91 26.67 -13.92
N GLY A 144 6.28 26.99 -15.05
CA GLY A 144 6.34 28.30 -15.71
C GLY A 144 6.17 28.18 -17.23
N ALA A 145 6.38 29.27 -17.95
CA ALA A 145 6.12 29.39 -19.37
C ALA A 145 6.91 28.40 -20.26
N ASP A 146 8.14 28.09 -19.85
CA ASP A 146 9.00 27.13 -20.57
C ASP A 146 8.87 25.70 -20.07
N ALA A 147 8.04 25.45 -19.04
CA ALA A 147 7.88 24.14 -18.42
C ALA A 147 6.80 23.31 -19.13
N THR A 148 7.08 22.03 -19.29
CA THR A 148 6.11 21.04 -19.76
C THR A 148 5.93 19.97 -18.69
N VAL A 149 4.68 19.72 -18.30
CA VAL A 149 4.25 18.61 -17.45
C VAL A 149 3.61 17.55 -18.32
N GLU A 150 4.19 16.36 -18.33
CA GLU A 150 3.59 15.19 -18.96
C GLU A 150 2.97 14.29 -17.90
N ALA A 151 1.68 13.97 -18.05
CA ALA A 151 0.97 13.11 -17.11
C ALA A 151 0.34 11.91 -17.83
N LEU A 152 0.50 10.74 -17.28
CA LEU A 152 -0.18 9.54 -17.76
C LEU A 152 -0.90 8.82 -16.62
N SER A 153 -2.00 8.15 -16.93
CA SER A 153 -2.74 7.33 -15.97
C SER A 153 -3.14 5.99 -16.56
N SER A 154 -3.37 5.01 -15.69
CA SER A 154 -4.09 3.81 -16.10
C SER A 154 -5.50 4.19 -16.61
N TYR A 155 -6.10 3.32 -17.41
CA TYR A 155 -7.48 3.52 -17.92
C TYR A 155 -8.58 3.45 -16.84
N SER A 156 -8.24 3.17 -15.60
CA SER A 156 -9.20 3.11 -14.49
C SER A 156 -9.75 4.52 -14.18
N PRO A 157 -11.08 4.72 -14.10
CA PRO A 157 -11.68 6.03 -13.85
C PRO A 157 -11.11 6.76 -12.63
N ARG A 158 -10.84 6.04 -11.52
CA ARG A 158 -10.27 6.65 -10.30
C ARG A 158 -8.84 7.15 -10.51
N ALA A 159 -8.02 6.46 -11.33
CA ALA A 159 -6.66 6.91 -11.63
C ALA A 159 -6.66 8.10 -12.60
N MET A 160 -7.54 8.07 -13.62
CA MET A 160 -7.74 9.18 -14.54
C MET A 160 -8.21 10.44 -13.79
N MET A 161 -9.17 10.29 -12.88
CA MET A 161 -9.69 11.39 -12.08
C MET A 161 -8.64 11.94 -11.10
N SER A 162 -7.80 11.06 -10.52
CA SER A 162 -6.65 11.45 -9.70
C SER A 162 -5.65 12.29 -10.49
N MET A 163 -5.30 11.85 -11.70
CA MET A 163 -4.46 12.62 -12.63
C MET A 163 -5.08 13.98 -12.93
N TYR A 164 -6.38 14.02 -13.26
CA TYR A 164 -7.07 15.27 -13.55
C TYR A 164 -7.05 16.23 -12.36
N CYS A 165 -7.40 15.79 -11.15
CA CYS A 165 -7.39 16.64 -9.96
C CYS A 165 -6.00 17.19 -9.66
N PHE A 166 -4.96 16.38 -9.84
CA PHE A 166 -3.57 16.79 -9.66
C PHE A 166 -3.15 17.85 -10.69
N THR A 167 -3.29 17.54 -11.97
CA THR A 167 -2.87 18.45 -13.07
C THR A 167 -3.69 19.74 -13.10
N HIS A 168 -5.01 19.64 -12.88
CA HIS A 168 -5.86 20.82 -12.77
C HIS A 168 -5.45 21.73 -11.60
N ARG A 169 -5.02 21.14 -10.45
CA ARG A 169 -4.52 21.94 -9.34
C ARG A 169 -3.22 22.63 -9.67
N LEU A 170 -2.30 21.99 -10.36
CA LEU A 170 -1.04 22.62 -10.84
C LEU A 170 -1.34 23.78 -11.80
N ASP A 171 -2.22 23.55 -12.79
CA ASP A 171 -2.64 24.56 -13.77
C ASP A 171 -3.28 25.79 -13.08
N ARG A 172 -4.11 25.56 -12.08
CA ARG A 172 -4.72 26.66 -11.27
C ARG A 172 -3.70 27.46 -10.46
N LEU A 173 -2.55 26.87 -10.12
CA LEU A 173 -1.48 27.54 -9.37
C LEU A 173 -0.46 28.21 -10.28
N ASN A 174 -0.25 27.68 -11.48
CA ASN A 174 0.60 28.26 -12.51
C ASN A 174 0.07 27.91 -13.91
N ASN A 175 -0.66 28.83 -14.50
CA ASN A 175 -1.35 28.68 -15.79
C ASN A 175 -0.43 28.91 -17.02
N GLU A 176 0.85 29.17 -16.83
CA GLU A 176 1.81 29.31 -17.92
C GLU A 176 2.41 27.94 -18.31
N THR A 177 2.33 26.94 -17.42
CA THR A 177 2.87 25.61 -17.65
C THR A 177 2.06 24.85 -18.72
N THR A 178 2.75 24.22 -19.65
CA THR A 178 2.11 23.36 -20.67
C THR A 178 1.84 21.96 -20.10
N PHE A 179 0.62 21.46 -20.28
CA PHE A 179 0.23 20.11 -19.84
C PHE A 179 -0.06 19.19 -21.04
N ARG A 180 0.52 17.98 -21.00
CA ARG A 180 0.24 16.88 -21.92
C ARG A 180 -0.22 15.67 -21.15
N THR A 181 -1.41 15.13 -21.47
CA THR A 181 -2.00 14.00 -20.74
C THR A 181 -2.25 12.83 -21.67
N VAL A 182 -1.98 11.61 -21.16
CA VAL A 182 -2.22 10.34 -21.85
C VAL A 182 -2.90 9.37 -20.91
N THR A 183 -3.92 8.67 -21.39
CA THR A 183 -4.59 7.59 -20.68
C THR A 183 -5.05 6.51 -21.66
N GLY A 184 -5.49 5.38 -21.14
CA GLY A 184 -5.98 4.28 -21.96
C GLY A 184 -5.16 3.00 -21.79
N HIS A 185 -5.47 1.99 -22.60
CA HIS A 185 -4.77 0.70 -22.54
C HIS A 185 -3.30 0.78 -22.95
N CYS A 186 -2.90 1.77 -23.72
CA CYS A 186 -1.50 2.01 -24.10
C CYS A 186 -0.58 2.29 -22.90
N THR A 187 -1.13 2.75 -21.77
CA THR A 187 -0.35 2.99 -20.55
C THR A 187 -0.27 1.75 -19.64
N SER A 188 -0.98 0.66 -19.95
CA SER A 188 -1.08 -0.53 -19.10
C SER A 188 0.27 -1.20 -18.81
N PRO A 189 1.24 -1.29 -19.74
CA PRO A 189 2.54 -1.89 -19.44
C PRO A 189 3.26 -1.21 -18.27
N LEU A 190 3.07 0.11 -18.09
CA LEU A 190 3.65 0.87 -16.99
C LEU A 190 2.74 0.93 -15.75
N MET A 191 1.43 1.15 -15.96
CA MET A 191 0.52 1.48 -14.86
C MET A 191 -0.31 0.30 -14.36
N ARG A 192 -0.38 -0.78 -15.12
CA ARG A 192 -1.08 -2.02 -14.79
C ARG A 192 -0.28 -3.27 -15.21
N PRO A 193 1.01 -3.38 -14.84
CA PRO A 193 1.82 -4.53 -15.22
C PRO A 193 1.25 -5.86 -14.73
N PHE A 194 0.48 -5.84 -13.65
CA PHE A 194 -0.25 -6.99 -13.10
C PHE A 194 -1.36 -7.54 -14.01
N ASP A 195 -1.73 -6.82 -15.08
CA ASP A 195 -2.68 -7.28 -16.11
C ASP A 195 -1.99 -7.63 -17.44
N THR A 196 -0.70 -7.30 -17.59
CA THR A 196 0.01 -7.41 -18.88
C THR A 196 1.24 -8.32 -18.85
N VAL A 197 1.87 -8.52 -17.69
CA VAL A 197 3.04 -9.39 -17.54
C VAL A 197 2.59 -10.83 -17.33
N GLN A 198 2.84 -11.69 -18.30
CA GLN A 198 2.36 -13.09 -18.30
C GLN A 198 2.82 -13.86 -17.07
N ALA A 199 4.08 -13.71 -16.66
CA ALA A 199 4.60 -14.40 -15.47
C ALA A 199 3.80 -14.08 -14.19
N TYR A 200 3.31 -12.84 -14.05
CA TYR A 200 2.46 -12.49 -12.91
C TYR A 200 1.02 -13.01 -13.08
N ILE A 201 0.50 -13.00 -14.30
CA ILE A 201 -0.83 -13.58 -14.59
C ILE A 201 -0.81 -15.05 -14.19
N ASP A 202 0.22 -15.80 -14.60
CA ASP A 202 0.40 -17.20 -14.25
C ASP A 202 0.57 -17.41 -12.74
N PHE A 203 1.37 -16.57 -12.08
CA PHE A 203 1.54 -16.58 -10.62
C PHE A 203 0.20 -16.38 -9.89
N ARG A 204 -0.60 -15.41 -10.33
CA ARG A 204 -1.92 -15.09 -9.76
C ARG A 204 -2.92 -16.21 -10.00
N ASP A 205 -3.03 -16.69 -11.25
CA ASP A 205 -4.06 -17.64 -11.67
C ASP A 205 -3.78 -19.05 -11.16
N ASN A 206 -2.50 -19.42 -11.01
CA ASN A 206 -2.07 -20.66 -10.35
C ASN A 206 -2.07 -20.56 -8.82
N LYS A 207 -2.42 -19.39 -8.25
CA LYS A 207 -2.60 -19.20 -6.81
C LYS A 207 -1.35 -19.56 -5.98
N VAL A 208 -0.17 -19.29 -6.50
CA VAL A 208 1.11 -19.70 -5.90
C VAL A 208 1.29 -19.20 -4.46
N TRP A 209 0.72 -18.05 -4.13
CA TRP A 209 0.79 -17.43 -2.81
C TRP A 209 -0.30 -17.91 -1.83
N GLU A 210 -1.42 -18.50 -2.33
CA GLU A 210 -2.59 -18.83 -1.50
C GLU A 210 -2.28 -19.84 -0.40
N PRO A 211 -1.55 -20.95 -0.60
CA PRO A 211 -1.31 -21.91 0.50
C PRO A 211 -0.62 -21.27 1.72
N THR A 212 0.35 -20.38 1.50
CA THR A 212 1.02 -19.65 2.58
C THR A 212 0.06 -18.68 3.28
N TYR A 213 -0.74 -17.96 2.51
CA TYR A 213 -1.74 -17.04 3.05
C TYR A 213 -2.83 -17.77 3.82
N ASP A 214 -3.38 -18.84 3.27
CA ASP A 214 -4.49 -19.58 3.88
C ASP A 214 -4.08 -20.16 5.23
N SER A 215 -2.86 -20.73 5.34
CA SER A 215 -2.35 -21.23 6.63
C SER A 215 -2.29 -20.11 7.68
N TYR A 216 -1.74 -18.95 7.32
CA TYR A 216 -1.68 -17.79 8.22
C TYR A 216 -3.08 -17.27 8.58
N PHE A 217 -3.96 -17.15 7.58
CA PHE A 217 -5.33 -16.66 7.78
C PHE A 217 -6.17 -17.58 8.66
N GLU A 218 -5.96 -18.90 8.57
CA GLU A 218 -6.61 -19.87 9.44
C GLU A 218 -6.18 -19.75 10.89
N GLU A 219 -4.92 -19.43 11.12
CA GLU A 219 -4.33 -19.33 12.47
C GLU A 219 -4.62 -17.97 13.11
N GLU A 220 -4.43 -16.88 12.38
CA GLU A 220 -4.37 -15.52 12.93
C GLU A 220 -5.67 -14.72 12.78
N CYS A 221 -6.57 -15.06 11.82
CA CYS A 221 -7.76 -14.26 11.61
C CYS A 221 -8.75 -14.37 12.78
N PRO A 222 -8.98 -13.26 13.52
CA PRO A 222 -9.85 -13.28 14.69
C PRO A 222 -11.31 -13.39 14.27
N THR A 223 -12.08 -14.22 14.97
CA THR A 223 -13.52 -14.40 14.71
C THR A 223 -14.41 -13.81 15.81
N GLY A 224 -13.82 -13.30 16.89
CA GLY A 224 -14.55 -12.84 18.08
C GLY A 224 -15.53 -11.71 17.78
N ALA A 225 -15.09 -10.70 17.00
CA ALA A 225 -15.92 -9.55 16.64
C ALA A 225 -17.22 -9.98 15.92
N ILE A 226 -17.11 -10.70 14.83
CA ILE A 226 -18.27 -11.14 14.06
C ILE A 226 -19.16 -12.12 14.84
N MET A 227 -18.57 -12.97 15.67
CA MET A 227 -19.35 -13.87 16.54
C MET A 227 -20.15 -13.09 17.59
N ARG A 228 -19.59 -12.01 18.16
CA ARG A 228 -20.33 -11.10 19.04
C ARG A 228 -21.45 -10.38 18.30
N ALA A 229 -21.21 -9.94 17.07
CA ALA A 229 -22.22 -9.24 16.26
C ALA A 229 -23.41 -10.15 15.91
N LEU A 230 -23.16 -11.36 15.41
CA LEU A 230 -24.19 -12.30 14.96
C LEU A 230 -24.89 -13.04 16.12
N GLY A 231 -24.20 -13.13 17.30
CA GLY A 231 -24.68 -13.77 18.51
C GLY A 231 -24.35 -15.26 18.59
N SER A 232 -24.21 -15.77 19.82
CA SER A 232 -23.73 -17.11 20.12
C SER A 232 -24.60 -18.25 19.59
N ARG A 233 -25.86 -17.98 19.28
CA ARG A 233 -26.83 -18.97 18.74
C ARG A 233 -26.97 -18.88 17.21
N PHE A 234 -26.19 -18.04 16.54
CA PHE A 234 -26.20 -17.97 15.10
C PHE A 234 -25.63 -19.27 14.49
N PRO A 235 -26.31 -19.89 13.53
CA PRO A 235 -25.86 -21.14 12.92
C PRO A 235 -24.76 -20.87 11.89
N PHE A 236 -23.51 -20.90 12.33
CA PHE A 236 -22.34 -20.78 11.45
C PHE A 236 -22.17 -22.04 10.60
N ASP A 237 -21.87 -21.89 9.31
CA ASP A 237 -21.72 -23.02 8.39
C ASP A 237 -20.41 -23.80 8.68
N ASN A 238 -19.28 -23.08 8.77
CA ASN A 238 -17.96 -23.63 9.12
C ASN A 238 -17.00 -22.51 9.54
N ALA A 239 -15.80 -22.88 10.05
CA ALA A 239 -14.81 -21.93 10.55
C ALA A 239 -14.27 -20.99 9.45
N ASP A 240 -14.08 -21.46 8.22
CA ASP A 240 -13.62 -20.65 7.09
C ASP A 240 -14.65 -19.55 6.74
N HIS A 241 -15.93 -19.90 6.71
CA HIS A 241 -16.99 -18.91 6.49
C HIS A 241 -17.01 -17.83 7.59
N VAL A 242 -16.80 -18.22 8.87
CA VAL A 242 -16.72 -17.24 9.97
C VAL A 242 -15.55 -16.29 9.77
N ARG A 243 -14.36 -16.79 9.42
CA ARG A 243 -13.19 -15.94 9.13
C ARG A 243 -13.41 -14.99 7.95
N LYS A 244 -14.05 -15.46 6.88
CA LYS A 244 -14.44 -14.60 5.74
C LYS A 244 -15.41 -13.50 6.13
N LEU A 245 -16.35 -13.78 7.03
CA LEU A 245 -17.27 -12.77 7.59
C LEU A 245 -16.52 -11.76 8.48
N ALA A 246 -15.58 -12.22 9.32
CA ALA A 246 -14.75 -11.35 10.16
C ALA A 246 -13.89 -10.41 9.29
N TYR A 247 -13.30 -10.94 8.21
CA TYR A 247 -12.57 -10.11 7.24
C TYR A 247 -13.49 -9.11 6.52
N ALA A 248 -14.72 -9.51 6.17
CA ALA A 248 -15.70 -8.62 5.54
C ALA A 248 -16.16 -7.50 6.49
N GLU A 249 -16.34 -7.81 7.78
CA GLU A 249 -16.61 -6.83 8.85
C GLU A 249 -15.49 -5.79 8.91
N TRP A 250 -14.23 -6.25 9.01
CA TRP A 250 -13.07 -5.36 8.99
C TRP A 250 -13.02 -4.51 7.72
N ALA A 251 -13.21 -5.09 6.54
CA ALA A 251 -13.14 -4.37 5.27
C ALA A 251 -14.20 -3.26 5.15
N VAL A 252 -15.39 -3.46 5.73
CA VAL A 252 -16.45 -2.44 5.79
C VAL A 252 -16.06 -1.32 6.74
N VAL A 253 -15.61 -1.66 7.95
CA VAL A 253 -15.27 -0.68 9.00
C VAL A 253 -14.01 0.11 8.59
N ALA A 254 -12.93 -0.56 8.19
CA ALA A 254 -11.68 0.06 7.77
C ALA A 254 -11.82 0.91 6.50
N GLY A 255 -12.76 0.58 5.62
CA GLY A 255 -13.03 1.35 4.40
C GLY A 255 -13.78 2.66 4.63
N CYS A 256 -14.34 2.89 5.81
CA CYS A 256 -15.16 4.07 6.11
C CYS A 256 -14.37 5.38 6.03
N SER A 257 -13.14 5.41 6.53
CA SER A 257 -12.29 6.61 6.52
C SER A 257 -11.99 7.11 5.10
N ALA A 258 -11.76 6.18 4.15
CA ALA A 258 -11.54 6.50 2.73
C ALA A 258 -12.78 7.05 2.00
N MET A 259 -13.94 7.05 2.65
CA MET A 259 -15.21 7.59 2.16
C MET A 259 -15.71 8.75 3.01
N SER A 260 -14.89 9.31 3.89
CA SER A 260 -15.28 10.34 4.84
C SER A 260 -16.48 9.95 5.72
N VAL A 261 -16.59 8.66 6.03
CA VAL A 261 -17.59 8.12 6.96
C VAL A 261 -16.96 7.95 8.33
N GLU A 262 -17.41 8.74 9.29
CA GLU A 262 -16.95 8.60 10.66
C GLU A 262 -17.50 7.32 11.30
N VAL A 263 -16.61 6.52 11.88
CA VAL A 263 -16.89 5.32 12.63
C VAL A 263 -15.80 5.13 13.69
N ASP A 264 -16.21 4.68 14.87
CA ASP A 264 -15.24 4.20 15.87
C ASP A 264 -15.11 2.68 15.74
N PRO A 265 -13.98 2.17 15.24
CA PRO A 265 -13.77 0.72 15.09
C PRO A 265 -13.85 -0.04 16.42
N LEU A 266 -13.57 0.60 17.56
CA LEU A 266 -13.63 -0.04 18.88
C LEU A 266 -15.04 -0.39 19.36
N VAL A 267 -16.06 0.10 18.66
CA VAL A 267 -17.45 -0.36 18.86
C VAL A 267 -17.59 -1.85 18.44
N TYR A 268 -16.83 -2.28 17.46
CA TYR A 268 -16.93 -3.61 16.83
C TYR A 268 -15.80 -4.54 17.27
N PHE A 269 -14.56 -4.02 17.33
CA PHE A 269 -13.32 -4.78 17.55
C PHE A 269 -12.63 -4.40 18.85
N THR A 270 -11.87 -5.32 19.42
CA THR A 270 -10.79 -4.95 20.34
C THR A 270 -9.56 -4.49 19.55
N VAL A 271 -8.60 -3.84 20.22
CA VAL A 271 -7.34 -3.41 19.57
C VAL A 271 -6.57 -4.61 19.04
N GLU A 272 -6.58 -5.72 19.77
CA GLU A 272 -5.94 -6.99 19.39
C GLU A 272 -6.58 -7.57 18.13
N GLU A 273 -7.91 -7.60 18.06
CA GLU A 273 -8.64 -8.10 16.89
C GLU A 273 -8.39 -7.23 15.65
N LEU A 274 -8.32 -5.89 15.82
CA LEU A 274 -7.98 -4.99 14.72
C LEU A 274 -6.58 -5.27 14.18
N ASN A 275 -5.59 -5.41 15.06
CA ASN A 275 -4.21 -5.69 14.65
C ASN A 275 -4.11 -7.06 13.96
N ALA A 276 -4.77 -8.09 14.48
CA ALA A 276 -4.74 -9.43 13.92
C ALA A 276 -5.41 -9.50 12.53
N VAL A 277 -6.61 -8.93 12.35
CA VAL A 277 -7.27 -8.95 11.02
C VAL A 277 -6.53 -8.07 10.01
N TRP A 278 -5.97 -6.92 10.44
CA TRP A 278 -5.12 -6.12 9.58
C TRP A 278 -3.85 -6.90 9.16
N SER A 279 -3.20 -7.64 10.08
CA SER A 279 -2.01 -8.42 9.73
C SER A 279 -2.30 -9.45 8.63
N CYS A 280 -3.48 -10.06 8.63
CA CYS A 280 -3.93 -10.94 7.54
C CYS A 280 -4.06 -10.18 6.21
N PHE A 281 -4.65 -8.98 6.23
CA PHE A 281 -4.74 -8.14 5.04
C PHE A 281 -3.36 -7.72 4.54
N ASN A 282 -2.49 -7.28 5.44
CA ASN A 282 -1.12 -6.87 5.16
C ASN A 282 -0.30 -8.00 4.53
N LEU A 283 -0.35 -9.22 5.09
CA LEU A 283 0.32 -10.39 4.52
C LEU A 283 -0.17 -10.71 3.11
N ARG A 284 -1.48 -10.60 2.88
CA ARG A 284 -2.05 -10.79 1.54
C ARG A 284 -1.49 -9.80 0.52
N GLN A 285 -1.34 -8.53 0.90
CA GLN A 285 -0.74 -7.50 0.04
C GLN A 285 0.74 -7.79 -0.21
N TYR A 286 1.49 -8.13 0.83
CA TYR A 286 2.89 -8.49 0.75
C TYR A 286 3.13 -9.65 -0.22
N LEU A 287 2.44 -10.78 -0.05
CA LEU A 287 2.61 -11.98 -0.88
C LEU A 287 2.23 -11.76 -2.34
N ARG A 288 1.29 -10.87 -2.61
CA ARG A 288 0.78 -10.61 -3.97
C ARG A 288 1.53 -9.55 -4.74
N TYR A 289 2.19 -8.61 -4.07
CA TYR A 289 2.72 -7.41 -4.73
C TYR A 289 4.14 -7.03 -4.30
N SER A 290 4.79 -7.85 -3.48
CA SER A 290 6.18 -7.66 -3.06
C SER A 290 7.00 -8.90 -3.35
N ALA A 291 8.33 -8.76 -3.45
CA ALA A 291 9.24 -9.90 -3.45
C ALA A 291 9.14 -10.62 -2.10
N SER A 292 9.02 -11.92 -2.14
CA SER A 292 8.97 -12.80 -0.97
C SER A 292 9.77 -14.06 -1.21
N THR A 293 9.95 -14.89 -0.18
CA THR A 293 10.56 -16.22 -0.34
C THR A 293 9.66 -17.20 -1.10
N VAL A 294 8.36 -16.87 -1.28
CA VAL A 294 7.44 -17.62 -2.13
C VAL A 294 7.71 -17.34 -3.60
N SER A 295 7.93 -16.07 -3.98
CA SER A 295 8.22 -15.67 -5.36
C SER A 295 8.71 -14.21 -5.43
N THR A 296 9.60 -13.91 -6.38
CA THR A 296 10.01 -12.53 -6.72
C THR A 296 9.15 -11.92 -7.83
N VAL A 297 8.44 -12.75 -8.59
CA VAL A 297 7.60 -12.32 -9.72
C VAL A 297 6.70 -11.12 -9.41
N PRO A 298 6.06 -11.02 -8.22
CA PRO A 298 5.27 -9.83 -7.89
C PRO A 298 6.03 -8.50 -7.90
N ALA A 299 7.33 -8.50 -7.61
CA ALA A 299 8.17 -7.30 -7.71
C ALA A 299 8.69 -7.09 -9.14
N ASP A 300 9.05 -8.17 -9.84
CA ASP A 300 9.69 -8.14 -11.16
C ASP A 300 8.80 -7.49 -12.22
N ILE A 301 7.47 -7.49 -12.05
CA ILE A 301 6.53 -6.81 -12.97
C ILE A 301 6.77 -5.30 -13.08
N ALA A 302 7.46 -4.68 -12.13
CA ALA A 302 7.79 -3.25 -12.18
C ALA A 302 9.00 -2.93 -13.07
N SER A 303 9.66 -3.90 -13.69
CA SER A 303 10.88 -3.74 -14.47
C SER A 303 10.75 -2.68 -15.58
N GLN A 304 9.68 -2.72 -16.37
CA GLN A 304 9.44 -1.73 -17.42
C GLN A 304 9.26 -0.31 -16.84
N LEU A 305 8.63 -0.19 -15.68
CA LEU A 305 8.46 1.10 -15.02
C LEU A 305 9.80 1.63 -14.51
N VAL A 306 10.66 0.80 -13.91
CA VAL A 306 12.02 1.20 -13.49
C VAL A 306 12.84 1.65 -14.71
N MET A 307 12.86 0.88 -15.79
CA MET A 307 13.54 1.28 -17.03
C MET A 307 13.01 2.60 -17.59
N ASN A 308 11.70 2.81 -17.56
CA ASN A 308 11.08 4.05 -18.01
C ASN A 308 11.47 5.26 -17.14
N LEU A 309 11.58 5.10 -15.81
CA LEU A 309 12.08 6.14 -14.91
C LEU A 309 13.52 6.53 -15.24
N VAL A 310 14.39 5.55 -15.49
CA VAL A 310 15.79 5.77 -15.88
C VAL A 310 15.88 6.46 -17.25
N GLN A 311 15.20 5.91 -18.26
CA GLN A 311 15.23 6.44 -19.64
C GLN A 311 14.75 7.89 -19.72
N THR A 312 13.66 8.21 -19.02
CA THR A 312 13.12 9.58 -19.04
C THR A 312 14.03 10.59 -18.32
N THR A 313 14.76 10.14 -17.30
CA THR A 313 15.77 11.00 -16.63
C THR A 313 17.00 11.20 -17.51
N ASP A 314 17.50 10.14 -18.15
CA ASP A 314 18.64 10.23 -19.07
C ASP A 314 18.31 11.13 -20.27
N ALA A 315 17.14 10.98 -20.87
CA ALA A 315 16.68 11.81 -21.98
C ALA A 315 16.57 13.30 -21.59
N PHE A 316 16.13 13.59 -20.36
CA PHE A 316 16.16 14.96 -19.82
C PHE A 316 17.59 15.48 -19.71
N ILE A 317 18.51 14.72 -19.13
CA ILE A 317 19.93 15.11 -18.98
C ILE A 317 20.60 15.33 -20.33
N ALA A 318 20.25 14.51 -21.33
CA ALA A 318 20.75 14.65 -22.71
C ALA A 318 20.13 15.84 -23.47
N GLY A 319 19.13 16.51 -22.91
CA GLY A 319 18.44 17.63 -23.57
C GLY A 319 17.51 17.21 -24.72
N GLU A 320 17.03 15.96 -24.72
CA GLU A 320 16.17 15.42 -25.78
C GLU A 320 14.72 15.93 -25.69
N HIS A 321 14.32 16.50 -24.55
CA HIS A 321 13.00 17.10 -24.35
C HIS A 321 13.02 18.21 -23.28
N SER A 322 11.99 19.06 -23.32
CA SER A 322 11.79 20.18 -22.38
C SER A 322 10.85 19.83 -21.22
N THR A 323 10.43 18.57 -21.07
CA THR A 323 9.55 18.13 -19.99
C THR A 323 10.29 18.24 -18.66
N THR A 324 9.76 19.02 -17.72
CA THR A 324 10.33 19.22 -16.38
C THR A 324 9.72 18.30 -15.33
N VAL A 325 8.49 17.84 -15.56
CA VAL A 325 7.76 16.96 -14.63
C VAL A 325 7.04 15.84 -15.38
N ARG A 326 7.29 14.61 -14.99
CA ARG A 326 6.56 13.42 -15.46
C ARG A 326 5.76 12.80 -14.34
N LEU A 327 4.44 12.84 -14.50
CA LEU A 327 3.48 12.30 -13.55
C LEU A 327 2.89 10.98 -14.05
N ARG A 328 2.81 9.98 -13.16
CA ARG A 328 2.22 8.66 -13.48
C ARG A 328 1.21 8.30 -12.40
N PHE A 329 -0.02 7.96 -12.81
CA PHE A 329 -1.11 7.64 -11.89
C PHE A 329 -1.61 6.22 -12.11
N GLY A 330 -1.36 5.38 -11.11
CA GLY A 330 -1.72 3.96 -11.10
C GLY A 330 -2.46 3.56 -9.84
N HIS A 331 -2.01 2.47 -9.26
CA HIS A 331 -2.66 1.73 -8.18
C HIS A 331 -1.65 1.38 -7.08
N ALA A 332 -2.11 0.87 -5.94
CA ALA A 332 -1.24 0.24 -4.95
C ALA A 332 -0.44 -0.91 -5.59
N GLU A 333 -1.09 -1.67 -6.46
CA GLU A 333 -0.56 -2.76 -7.27
C GLU A 333 0.48 -2.32 -8.33
N THR A 334 0.62 -1.02 -8.57
CA THR A 334 1.70 -0.42 -9.38
C THR A 334 2.88 -0.04 -8.50
N LEU A 335 2.60 0.55 -7.33
CA LEU A 335 3.62 1.09 -6.44
C LEU A 335 4.32 0.00 -5.63
N MET A 336 3.58 -0.94 -5.01
CA MET A 336 4.19 -1.99 -4.17
C MET A 336 5.27 -2.79 -4.93
N PRO A 337 5.02 -3.28 -6.17
CA PRO A 337 6.05 -3.91 -6.98
C PRO A 337 7.27 -3.02 -7.22
N LEU A 338 7.06 -1.75 -7.59
CA LEU A 338 8.13 -0.79 -7.86
C LEU A 338 9.02 -0.57 -6.63
N LEU A 339 8.40 -0.30 -5.49
CA LEU A 339 9.13 -0.04 -4.23
C LEU A 339 9.87 -1.27 -3.73
N SER A 340 9.29 -2.46 -3.93
CA SER A 340 9.90 -3.75 -3.61
C SER A 340 11.06 -4.09 -4.55
N LEU A 341 10.91 -3.89 -5.85
CA LEU A 341 11.96 -4.13 -6.85
C LEU A 341 13.17 -3.23 -6.58
N LEU A 342 12.94 -1.95 -6.26
CA LEU A 342 13.98 -1.00 -5.87
C LEU A 342 14.52 -1.23 -4.46
N ARG A 343 14.01 -2.22 -3.72
CA ARG A 343 14.41 -2.59 -2.35
C ARG A 343 14.46 -1.41 -1.39
N LEU A 344 13.52 -0.48 -1.53
CA LEU A 344 13.46 0.67 -0.65
C LEU A 344 13.22 0.24 0.80
N ARG A 345 13.80 0.98 1.74
CA ARG A 345 13.71 0.68 3.18
C ARG A 345 12.26 0.58 3.63
N GLY A 346 11.89 -0.52 4.30
CA GLY A 346 10.52 -0.80 4.74
C GLY A 346 9.60 -1.34 3.65
N CYS A 347 10.04 -1.36 2.36
CA CYS A 347 9.26 -1.86 1.23
C CYS A 347 9.75 -3.21 0.69
N TYR A 348 10.85 -3.71 1.21
CA TYR A 348 11.47 -4.98 0.83
C TYR A 348 11.84 -5.76 2.10
N TYR A 349 11.33 -6.98 2.21
CA TYR A 349 11.60 -7.88 3.33
C TYR A 349 11.49 -9.33 2.86
N LEU A 350 12.53 -10.13 3.06
CA LEU A 350 12.51 -11.55 2.73
C LEU A 350 12.55 -12.36 4.02
N THR A 351 11.57 -13.21 4.21
CA THR A 351 11.46 -14.07 5.40
C THR A 351 10.71 -15.36 5.07
N ASN A 352 11.04 -16.43 5.78
CA ASN A 352 10.22 -17.64 5.87
C ASN A 352 9.31 -17.64 7.12
N TYR A 353 9.39 -16.59 7.94
CA TYR A 353 8.58 -16.40 9.15
C TYR A 353 7.53 -15.33 8.86
N PHE A 354 6.40 -15.73 8.27
CA PHE A 354 5.38 -14.80 7.77
C PHE A 354 4.65 -14.04 8.89
N ASP A 355 4.67 -14.54 10.12
CA ASP A 355 4.23 -13.87 11.34
C ASP A 355 5.03 -12.59 11.65
N THR A 356 6.26 -12.48 11.14
CA THR A 356 7.11 -11.28 11.31
C THR A 356 6.86 -10.18 10.27
N VAL A 357 6.10 -10.47 9.19
CA VAL A 357 5.90 -9.52 8.09
C VAL A 357 5.31 -8.20 8.57
N ALA A 358 4.29 -8.25 9.43
CA ALA A 358 3.64 -7.06 9.97
C ALA A 358 4.59 -6.13 10.76
N GLN A 359 5.73 -6.61 11.21
CA GLN A 359 6.73 -5.81 11.93
C GLN A 359 7.68 -5.05 10.99
N HIS A 360 7.90 -5.56 9.76
CA HIS A 360 8.93 -5.09 8.85
C HIS A 360 8.39 -4.51 7.53
N TRP A 361 7.24 -4.99 7.07
CA TRP A 361 6.57 -4.54 5.86
C TRP A 361 5.11 -4.17 6.20
N ARG A 362 4.75 -2.92 6.05
CA ARG A 362 3.46 -2.39 6.50
C ARG A 362 2.83 -1.57 5.40
N ASP A 363 1.73 -2.06 4.88
CA ASP A 363 1.03 -1.46 3.74
C ASP A 363 0.51 -0.04 4.02
N PHE A 364 0.16 0.29 5.26
CA PHE A 364 -0.26 1.64 5.66
C PHE A 364 0.87 2.69 5.62
N ASP A 365 2.15 2.28 5.76
CA ASP A 365 3.30 3.16 5.62
C ASP A 365 3.73 3.29 4.15
N ILE A 366 3.58 2.18 3.40
CA ILE A 366 4.09 2.04 2.03
C ILE A 366 3.11 2.66 1.04
N VAL A 367 1.84 2.25 1.10
CA VAL A 367 0.83 2.58 0.09
C VAL A 367 -0.51 3.03 0.68
N PRO A 368 -0.55 4.05 1.58
CA PRO A 368 -1.84 4.67 1.93
C PRO A 368 -2.56 5.16 0.67
N MET A 369 -3.81 5.63 0.77
CA MET A 369 -4.47 6.29 -0.36
C MET A 369 -3.62 7.44 -0.88
N ALA A 370 -3.64 7.73 -2.18
CA ALA A 370 -2.81 8.73 -2.86
C ALA A 370 -1.28 8.58 -2.66
N ALA A 371 -0.80 7.43 -2.16
CA ALA A 371 0.62 7.17 -1.99
C ALA A 371 1.42 7.47 -3.26
N ASN A 372 2.64 7.97 -3.10
CA ASN A 372 3.46 8.32 -4.25
C ASN A 372 4.96 8.17 -3.96
N LEU A 373 5.70 7.84 -5.02
CA LEU A 373 7.15 7.94 -5.10
C LEU A 373 7.49 9.11 -6.01
N GLN A 374 8.34 10.02 -5.55
CA GLN A 374 8.91 11.10 -6.36
C GLN A 374 10.42 10.92 -6.41
N LEU A 375 10.98 10.86 -7.60
CA LEU A 375 12.41 10.95 -7.86
C LEU A 375 12.70 12.36 -8.37
N VAL A 376 13.24 13.20 -7.50
CA VAL A 376 13.56 14.58 -7.81
C VAL A 376 15.02 14.67 -8.24
N LEU A 377 15.26 15.10 -9.47
CA LEU A 377 16.59 15.32 -10.02
C LEU A 377 17.04 16.76 -9.73
N PHE A 378 18.16 16.87 -9.10
CA PHE A 378 18.83 18.14 -8.81
C PHE A 378 20.09 18.30 -9.66
N ARG A 379 20.42 19.55 -10.00
CA ARG A 379 21.70 19.92 -10.58
C ARG A 379 22.50 20.77 -9.59
N SER A 380 23.74 20.41 -9.37
CA SER A 380 24.63 21.20 -8.53
C SER A 380 25.00 22.52 -9.24
N ARG A 381 24.83 23.64 -8.54
CA ARG A 381 25.26 24.97 -9.02
C ARG A 381 26.79 25.07 -9.12
N ASN A 382 27.51 24.31 -8.28
CA ASN A 382 28.97 24.39 -8.17
C ASN A 382 29.67 23.52 -9.20
N THR A 383 29.18 22.28 -9.43
CA THR A 383 29.86 21.28 -10.28
C THR A 383 29.11 21.00 -11.58
N GLY A 384 27.82 21.34 -11.66
CA GLY A 384 26.94 20.96 -12.77
C GLY A 384 26.52 19.48 -12.77
N GLU A 385 26.97 18.70 -11.79
CA GLU A 385 26.59 17.27 -11.67
C GLU A 385 25.14 17.11 -11.24
N TYR A 386 24.58 15.96 -11.58
CA TYR A 386 23.20 15.60 -11.27
C TYR A 386 23.12 14.64 -10.08
N TYR A 387 22.16 14.91 -9.20
CA TYR A 387 21.83 14.11 -8.03
C TYR A 387 20.34 13.79 -8.04
N VAL A 388 19.95 12.63 -7.56
CA VAL A 388 18.55 12.27 -7.37
C VAL A 388 18.25 12.11 -5.88
N LYS A 389 17.07 12.58 -5.47
CA LYS A 389 16.47 12.39 -4.15
C LYS A 389 15.16 11.62 -4.32
N ALA A 390 14.97 10.56 -3.56
CA ALA A 390 13.73 9.81 -3.52
C ALA A 390 12.86 10.27 -2.34
N LEU A 391 11.58 10.52 -2.62
CA LEU A 391 10.56 10.83 -1.62
C LEU A 391 9.46 9.77 -1.70
N LEU A 392 9.24 9.02 -0.64
CA LEU A 392 8.09 8.13 -0.49
C LEU A 392 7.04 8.83 0.38
N ASN A 393 5.84 9.00 -0.18
CA ASN A 393 4.77 9.73 0.49
C ASN A 393 5.23 11.13 0.96
N GLU A 394 5.99 11.81 0.09
CA GLU A 394 6.58 13.16 0.31
C GLU A 394 7.59 13.22 1.47
N ARG A 395 8.15 12.09 1.89
CA ARG A 395 9.22 12.01 2.90
C ARG A 395 10.47 11.44 2.27
N ALA A 396 11.62 12.09 2.53
CA ALA A 396 12.90 11.60 2.02
C ALA A 396 13.18 10.17 2.48
N ILE A 397 13.55 9.33 1.52
CA ILE A 397 13.95 7.94 1.77
C ILE A 397 15.26 7.66 1.03
N PRO A 398 16.23 6.97 1.65
CA PRO A 398 17.42 6.54 0.94
C PRO A 398 17.06 5.64 -0.25
N LEU A 399 17.57 5.98 -1.43
CA LEU A 399 17.35 5.19 -2.64
C LEU A 399 18.20 3.90 -2.66
N LEU A 400 19.39 3.96 -2.06
CA LEU A 400 20.28 2.81 -1.99
C LEU A 400 20.15 2.09 -0.64
N PRO A 401 20.16 0.74 -0.63
CA PRO A 401 20.17 0.00 0.62
C PRO A 401 21.49 0.25 1.36
N ASN A 402 21.44 0.28 2.69
CA ASN A 402 22.61 0.44 3.58
C ASN A 402 23.36 1.77 3.47
N ILE A 403 22.81 2.77 2.81
CA ILE A 403 23.34 4.14 2.71
C ILE A 403 22.23 5.09 3.17
N ASP A 404 22.55 6.03 4.06
CA ASP A 404 21.55 6.97 4.59
C ASP A 404 21.50 8.28 3.81
N GLU A 405 22.45 8.52 2.88
CA GLU A 405 22.44 9.66 1.98
C GLU A 405 21.19 9.68 1.13
N VAL A 406 20.51 10.80 1.14
CA VAL A 406 19.28 11.01 0.34
C VAL A 406 19.56 11.63 -1.03
N TYR A 407 20.71 12.31 -1.20
CA TYR A 407 21.16 12.87 -2.48
C TYR A 407 22.20 11.96 -3.10
N VAL A 408 21.79 11.17 -4.09
CA VAL A 408 22.64 10.17 -4.74
C VAL A 408 23.05 10.70 -6.12
N PRO A 409 24.35 10.69 -6.49
CA PRO A 409 24.76 11.03 -7.85
C PRO A 409 23.97 10.20 -8.87
N TRP A 410 23.42 10.84 -9.92
CA TRP A 410 22.53 10.16 -10.85
C TRP A 410 23.13 8.90 -11.47
N ARG A 411 24.42 8.94 -11.82
CA ARG A 411 25.12 7.77 -12.37
C ARG A 411 25.03 6.57 -11.41
N VAL A 412 25.24 6.78 -10.12
CA VAL A 412 25.19 5.73 -9.10
C VAL A 412 23.77 5.22 -8.92
N ALA A 413 22.80 6.11 -8.86
CA ALA A 413 21.38 5.79 -8.75
C ALA A 413 20.88 4.97 -9.94
N LYS A 414 21.23 5.41 -11.16
CA LYS A 414 20.92 4.70 -12.41
C LYS A 414 21.48 3.28 -12.42
N ASP A 415 22.77 3.14 -12.12
CA ASP A 415 23.44 1.83 -12.09
C ASP A 415 22.80 0.90 -11.05
N TYR A 416 22.37 1.44 -9.91
CA TYR A 416 21.62 0.69 -8.90
C TYR A 416 20.26 0.26 -9.41
N MET A 417 19.45 1.21 -9.90
CA MET A 417 18.09 0.94 -10.39
C MET A 417 18.10 -0.11 -11.51
N MET A 418 19.05 -0.02 -12.44
CA MET A 418 19.19 -1.01 -13.53
C MET A 418 19.58 -2.38 -13.03
N ARG A 419 20.44 -2.48 -12.00
CA ARG A 419 20.78 -3.78 -11.36
C ARG A 419 19.61 -4.41 -10.59
N CYS A 420 18.61 -3.64 -10.18
CA CYS A 420 17.41 -4.19 -9.58
C CYS A 420 16.51 -4.90 -10.60
N VAL A 421 16.58 -4.51 -11.88
CA VAL A 421 15.82 -5.15 -12.97
C VAL A 421 16.45 -6.50 -13.30
N PRO A 422 15.67 -7.61 -13.32
CA PRO A 422 16.17 -8.91 -13.75
C PRO A 422 16.78 -8.88 -15.16
N LEU A 423 17.85 -9.64 -15.39
CA LEU A 423 18.58 -9.61 -16.67
C LEU A 423 17.69 -10.00 -17.85
N GLU A 424 16.79 -10.94 -17.66
CA GLU A 424 15.82 -11.38 -18.68
C GLU A 424 14.77 -10.33 -19.04
N MET A 425 14.68 -9.26 -18.24
CA MET A 425 13.73 -8.16 -18.45
C MET A 425 14.39 -6.89 -19.00
N GLN A 426 15.73 -6.85 -19.03
CA GLN A 426 16.52 -5.75 -19.60
C GLN A 426 16.62 -5.89 -21.13
#